data_ab93a6f68298192f28ba7b81cd4ed244
#
_entry.id   ab93a6f68298192f28ba7b81cd4ed244
#
_cell.length_a   1.000
_cell.length_b   1.000
_cell.length_c   1.000
_cell.angle_alpha   90.00
_cell.angle_beta   90.00
_cell.angle_gamma   90.00
#
_symmetry.space_group_name_H-M   'P 1'
#
loop_
_entity.id
_entity.type
_entity.pdbx_description
1 polymer ?
#
loop_
_entity_poly.entity_id
_entity_poly.type
_entity_poly.pdbx_seq_one_letter_code
_entity_poly.pdbx_strand_id
1 'polypeptide(L)'
;PNFGEIQRIEPPPFDEFIERYIAVNRPVILTGCMNDWKPYQTWSFDYFRGHHEESVVGIQDGRDSDPFYEQNQKFHRKEVRFGDFLDRLEATESSNDFYMTAGNMGTHRAALSQLFEDAEHINIRDEYFEFPAEGSLWIGPKGTITPLHFDMINNFFCQIRGSKRVR
;
A
#
# COMPACT_ATOMS: atom_id res chain seq x y z
N PRO A 1 23.99 -1.72 -15.40
CA PRO A 1 24.27 -1.06 -14.15
C PRO A 1 23.83 -1.96 -13.00
N ASN A 2 24.78 -2.34 -12.16
CA ASN A 2 24.50 -3.06 -10.93
C ASN A 2 23.92 -2.03 -9.96
N PHE A 3 22.62 -1.92 -9.87
CA PHE A 3 21.96 -1.12 -8.84
C PHE A 3 22.15 -1.87 -7.53
N GLY A 4 23.20 -1.55 -6.79
CA GLY A 4 23.52 -2.16 -5.50
C GLY A 4 22.29 -2.25 -4.57
N GLU A 5 22.44 -2.83 -3.40
CA GLU A 5 21.36 -2.87 -2.42
C GLU A 5 20.81 -1.46 -2.19
N ILE A 6 19.48 -1.33 -2.15
CA ILE A 6 18.81 -0.07 -1.80
C ILE A 6 19.24 0.33 -0.39
N GLN A 7 19.75 1.54 -0.24
CA GLN A 7 20.17 2.05 1.05
C GLN A 7 19.02 2.11 2.04
N ARG A 8 19.31 1.77 3.29
CA ARG A 8 18.39 1.92 4.43
C ARG A 8 18.98 2.98 5.35
N ILE A 9 18.28 4.08 5.52
CA ILE A 9 18.77 5.24 6.27
C ILE A 9 17.68 5.82 7.18
N GLU A 10 18.09 6.56 8.20
CA GLU A 10 17.17 7.48 8.88
C GLU A 10 16.86 8.66 7.95
N PRO A 11 15.69 9.32 8.10
CA PRO A 11 15.34 10.48 7.28
C PRO A 11 16.40 11.60 7.39
N PRO A 12 17.11 11.95 6.30
CA PRO A 12 18.05 13.06 6.31
C PRO A 12 17.31 14.41 6.34
N PRO A 13 17.95 15.56 6.42
CA PRO A 13 17.35 16.85 6.15
C PRO A 13 16.71 16.90 4.75
N PHE A 14 15.65 17.70 4.60
CA PHE A 14 14.87 17.73 3.36
C PHE A 14 15.69 18.05 2.11
N ASP A 15 16.53 19.08 2.17
CA ASP A 15 17.38 19.46 1.04
C ASP A 15 18.32 18.32 0.62
N GLU A 16 18.91 17.62 1.59
CA GLU A 16 19.75 16.45 1.32
C GLU A 16 18.94 15.31 0.70
N PHE A 17 17.70 15.10 1.16
CA PHE A 17 16.79 14.09 0.59
C PHE A 17 16.47 14.40 -0.87
N ILE A 18 16.15 15.65 -1.18
CA ILE A 18 15.90 16.08 -2.56
C ILE A 18 17.14 15.86 -3.44
N GLU A 19 18.31 16.35 -3.03
CA GLU A 19 19.51 16.29 -3.86
C GLU A 19 20.01 14.86 -4.10
N ARG A 20 20.01 14.03 -3.08
CA ARG A 20 20.64 12.70 -3.14
C ARG A 20 19.74 11.60 -3.64
N TYR A 21 18.42 11.77 -3.55
CA TYR A 21 17.46 10.73 -3.87
C TYR A 21 16.43 11.15 -4.92
N ILE A 22 15.70 12.23 -4.70
CA ILE A 22 14.64 12.66 -5.61
C ILE A 22 15.20 13.16 -6.94
N ALA A 23 16.10 14.14 -6.91
CA ALA A 23 16.66 14.77 -8.11
C ALA A 23 17.42 13.80 -9.02
N VAL A 24 17.92 12.71 -8.46
CA VAL A 24 18.69 11.69 -9.20
C VAL A 24 17.93 10.39 -9.41
N ASN A 25 16.64 10.37 -9.07
CA ASN A 25 15.76 9.17 -9.16
C ASN A 25 16.36 7.94 -8.46
N ARG A 26 16.93 8.12 -7.29
CA ARG A 26 17.54 7.04 -6.51
C ARG A 26 16.56 6.54 -5.47
N PRO A 27 16.15 5.26 -5.52
CA PRO A 27 15.31 4.68 -4.47
C PRO A 27 16.07 4.60 -3.13
N VAL A 28 15.34 4.76 -2.03
CA VAL A 28 15.87 4.67 -0.68
C VAL A 28 14.81 4.12 0.26
N ILE A 29 15.20 3.40 1.30
CA ILE A 29 14.31 2.96 2.38
C ILE A 29 14.59 3.83 3.60
N LEU A 30 13.59 4.63 3.99
CA LEU A 30 13.64 5.40 5.23
C LEU A 30 13.23 4.50 6.40
N THR A 31 14.04 4.48 7.45
CA THR A 31 13.81 3.67 8.65
C THR A 31 13.35 4.54 9.82
N GLY A 32 12.60 3.94 10.75
CA GLY A 32 12.15 4.63 11.97
C GLY A 32 10.92 5.52 11.82
N CYS A 33 10.51 5.86 10.59
CA CYS A 33 9.44 6.82 10.33
C CYS A 33 8.04 6.39 10.78
N MET A 34 7.81 5.09 10.94
CA MET A 34 6.49 4.54 11.23
C MET A 34 6.30 4.13 12.69
N ASN A 35 7.32 4.26 13.54
CA ASN A 35 7.27 3.70 14.91
C ASN A 35 6.09 4.26 15.72
N ASP A 36 5.83 5.55 15.64
CA ASP A 36 4.75 6.23 16.37
C ASP A 36 3.50 6.44 15.51
N TRP A 37 3.47 5.90 14.30
CA TRP A 37 2.35 6.04 13.39
C TRP A 37 1.21 5.09 13.74
N LYS A 38 0.01 5.61 13.91
CA LYS A 38 -1.15 4.84 14.38
C LYS A 38 -1.43 3.58 13.55
N PRO A 39 -1.42 3.59 12.20
CA PRO A 39 -1.57 2.39 11.40
C PRO A 39 -0.54 1.30 11.72
N TYR A 40 0.70 1.69 11.93
CA TYR A 40 1.77 0.73 12.23
C TYR A 40 1.59 0.07 13.59
N GLN A 41 1.05 0.78 14.58
CA GLN A 41 0.82 0.28 15.92
C GLN A 41 -0.47 -0.53 16.04
N THR A 42 -1.54 -0.11 15.37
CA THR A 42 -2.90 -0.63 15.66
C THR A 42 -3.48 -1.51 14.57
N TRP A 43 -3.12 -1.31 13.30
CA TRP A 43 -3.77 -2.03 12.22
C TRP A 43 -3.50 -3.54 12.28
N SER A 44 -4.57 -4.29 12.41
CA SER A 44 -4.63 -5.75 12.40
C SER A 44 -5.96 -6.16 11.75
N PHE A 45 -6.13 -7.43 11.47
CA PHE A 45 -7.43 -7.90 10.96
C PHE A 45 -8.55 -7.69 11.99
N ASP A 46 -8.29 -7.87 13.27
CA ASP A 46 -9.26 -7.58 14.33
C ASP A 46 -9.62 -6.09 14.37
N TYR A 47 -8.62 -5.20 14.24
CA TYR A 47 -8.87 -3.76 14.15
C TYR A 47 -9.75 -3.42 12.95
N PHE A 48 -9.47 -4.00 11.79
CA PHE A 48 -10.24 -3.78 10.58
C PHE A 48 -11.67 -4.30 10.72
N ARG A 49 -11.87 -5.49 11.28
CA ARG A 49 -13.21 -6.03 11.57
C ARG A 49 -13.97 -5.15 12.53
N GLY A 50 -13.35 -4.74 13.64
CA GLY A 50 -14.00 -3.91 14.64
C GLY A 50 -14.56 -2.58 14.13
N HIS A 51 -14.03 -2.06 13.01
CA HIS A 51 -14.42 -0.76 12.46
C HIS A 51 -15.16 -0.85 11.11
N HIS A 52 -14.86 -1.87 10.30
CA HIS A 52 -15.25 -1.87 8.89
C HIS A 52 -15.73 -3.24 8.36
N GLU A 53 -16.09 -4.17 9.22
CA GLU A 53 -16.47 -5.54 8.81
C GLU A 53 -17.55 -5.55 7.72
N GLU A 54 -18.57 -4.69 7.86
CA GLU A 54 -19.71 -4.61 6.95
C GLU A 54 -19.47 -3.67 5.74
N SER A 55 -18.34 -2.99 5.69
CA SER A 55 -18.02 -2.10 4.58
C SER A 55 -17.85 -2.88 3.28
N VAL A 56 -18.31 -2.29 2.17
CA VAL A 56 -18.11 -2.87 0.83
C VAL A 56 -16.87 -2.26 0.20
N VAL A 57 -15.95 -3.10 -0.24
CA VAL A 57 -14.69 -2.71 -0.87
C VAL A 57 -14.55 -3.32 -2.24
N GLY A 58 -13.85 -2.62 -3.14
CA GLY A 58 -13.51 -3.13 -4.45
C GLY A 58 -12.18 -3.89 -4.43
N ILE A 59 -12.16 -5.08 -4.98
CA ILE A 59 -10.94 -5.88 -5.17
C ILE A 59 -10.77 -6.27 -6.63
N GLN A 60 -9.57 -6.67 -7.03
CA GLN A 60 -9.36 -7.53 -8.18
C GLN A 60 -9.53 -8.98 -7.72
N ASP A 61 -10.21 -9.80 -8.50
CA ASP A 61 -10.47 -11.22 -8.21
C ASP A 61 -10.37 -12.06 -9.49
N GLY A 62 -9.86 -13.29 -9.40
CA GLY A 62 -9.67 -14.16 -10.57
C GLY A 62 -8.43 -13.80 -11.40
N ARG A 63 -7.41 -13.15 -10.82
CA ARG A 63 -6.21 -12.69 -11.53
C ARG A 63 -5.40 -13.84 -12.12
N ASP A 64 -5.36 -14.99 -11.45
CA ASP A 64 -4.59 -16.16 -11.90
C ASP A 64 -5.15 -16.78 -13.19
N SER A 65 -6.39 -16.47 -13.57
CA SER A 65 -7.01 -16.91 -14.81
C SER A 65 -6.61 -16.11 -16.05
N ASP A 66 -5.96 -14.96 -15.88
CA ASP A 66 -5.61 -14.03 -16.95
C ASP A 66 -4.15 -13.56 -16.83
N PRO A 67 -3.26 -13.95 -17.73
CA PRO A 67 -1.87 -13.49 -17.72
C PRO A 67 -1.72 -11.98 -17.94
N PHE A 68 -2.77 -11.29 -18.41
CA PHE A 68 -2.83 -9.86 -18.63
C PHE A 68 -3.73 -9.13 -17.62
N TYR A 69 -3.88 -9.67 -16.42
CA TYR A 69 -4.80 -9.14 -15.41
C TYR A 69 -4.61 -7.63 -15.11
N GLU A 70 -3.39 -7.10 -15.21
CA GLU A 70 -3.16 -5.67 -14.99
C GLU A 70 -3.72 -4.79 -16.12
N GLN A 71 -3.57 -5.23 -17.38
CA GLN A 71 -4.18 -4.54 -18.52
C GLN A 71 -5.70 -4.69 -18.53
N ASN A 72 -6.16 -5.82 -18.00
CA ASN A 72 -7.56 -6.22 -17.95
C ASN A 72 -8.24 -5.93 -16.61
N GLN A 73 -7.67 -5.08 -15.76
CA GLN A 73 -8.15 -4.81 -14.38
C GLN A 73 -9.66 -4.61 -14.27
N LYS A 74 -10.28 -3.94 -15.25
CA LYS A 74 -11.73 -3.68 -15.24
C LYS A 74 -12.59 -4.94 -15.25
N PHE A 75 -12.08 -6.05 -15.79
CA PHE A 75 -12.79 -7.33 -15.84
C PHE A 75 -12.61 -8.15 -14.56
N HIS A 76 -11.61 -7.83 -13.76
CA HIS A 76 -11.32 -8.47 -12.49
C HIS A 76 -11.92 -7.72 -11.29
N ARG A 77 -12.51 -6.55 -11.50
CA ARG A 77 -13.13 -5.77 -10.42
C ARG A 77 -14.34 -6.48 -9.85
N LYS A 78 -14.37 -6.60 -8.52
CA LYS A 78 -15.46 -7.19 -7.76
C LYS A 78 -15.65 -6.42 -6.47
N GLU A 79 -16.88 -6.16 -6.10
CA GLU A 79 -17.24 -5.64 -4.79
C GLU A 79 -17.48 -6.79 -3.83
N VAL A 80 -16.91 -6.70 -2.64
CA VAL A 80 -17.04 -7.71 -1.59
C VAL A 80 -17.21 -7.01 -0.25
N ARG A 81 -17.82 -7.68 0.71
CA ARG A 81 -17.82 -7.27 2.10
C ARG A 81 -16.39 -7.35 2.65
N PHE A 82 -15.95 -6.34 3.36
CA PHE A 82 -14.55 -6.27 3.83
C PHE A 82 -14.22 -7.41 4.80
N GLY A 83 -15.16 -7.78 5.68
CA GLY A 83 -15.01 -8.97 6.54
C GLY A 83 -14.76 -10.25 5.74
N ASP A 84 -15.51 -10.51 4.68
CA ASP A 84 -15.33 -11.70 3.84
C ASP A 84 -13.98 -11.70 3.12
N PHE A 85 -13.50 -10.51 2.72
CA PHE A 85 -12.17 -10.35 2.14
C PHE A 85 -11.08 -10.66 3.17
N LEU A 86 -11.23 -10.20 4.42
CA LEU A 86 -10.30 -10.50 5.50
C LEU A 86 -10.28 -12.00 5.84
N ASP A 87 -11.44 -12.65 5.88
CA ASP A 87 -11.54 -14.10 6.10
C ASP A 87 -10.81 -14.88 5.00
N ARG A 88 -10.98 -14.44 3.75
CA ARG A 88 -10.27 -15.04 2.62
C ARG A 88 -8.75 -14.85 2.72
N LEU A 89 -8.28 -13.69 3.19
CA LEU A 89 -6.86 -13.43 3.43
C LEU A 89 -6.28 -14.37 4.49
N GLU A 90 -6.99 -14.56 5.60
CA GLU A 90 -6.55 -15.44 6.70
C GLU A 90 -6.55 -16.92 6.29
N ALA A 91 -7.51 -17.35 5.49
CA ALA A 91 -7.60 -18.71 4.99
C ALA A 91 -6.58 -19.02 3.87
N THR A 92 -5.91 -18.00 3.31
CA THR A 92 -5.05 -18.15 2.14
C THR A 92 -3.57 -18.10 2.53
N GLU A 93 -2.85 -19.22 2.40
CA GLU A 93 -1.41 -19.24 2.67
C GLU A 93 -0.60 -18.40 1.67
N SER A 94 -0.90 -18.52 0.37
CA SER A 94 -0.25 -17.77 -0.71
C SER A 94 -1.12 -17.73 -1.96
N SER A 95 -1.27 -16.57 -2.58
CA SER A 95 -2.04 -16.41 -3.83
C SER A 95 -1.67 -15.11 -4.52
N ASN A 96 -1.86 -15.05 -5.85
CA ASN A 96 -1.89 -13.81 -6.61
C ASN A 96 -3.29 -13.53 -7.18
N ASP A 97 -4.26 -14.38 -6.87
CA ASP A 97 -5.59 -14.38 -7.49
C ASP A 97 -6.48 -13.21 -7.10
N PHE A 98 -6.27 -12.63 -5.91
CA PHE A 98 -7.08 -11.52 -5.44
C PHE A 98 -6.26 -10.45 -4.71
N TYR A 99 -6.66 -9.18 -4.88
CA TYR A 99 -5.91 -8.04 -4.36
C TYR A 99 -6.77 -6.78 -4.26
N MET A 100 -6.74 -6.11 -3.14
CA MET A 100 -7.30 -4.77 -2.98
C MET A 100 -6.24 -3.75 -3.41
N THR A 101 -6.50 -3.01 -4.48
CA THR A 101 -5.56 -2.09 -5.12
C THR A 101 -6.07 -0.65 -5.13
N ALA A 102 -5.22 0.30 -5.52
CA ALA A 102 -5.59 1.71 -5.65
C ALA A 102 -6.70 1.99 -6.68
N GLY A 103 -7.00 1.05 -7.59
CA GLY A 103 -7.97 1.24 -8.67
C GLY A 103 -9.39 1.60 -8.23
N ASN A 104 -9.72 1.44 -6.95
CA ASN A 104 -11.00 1.80 -6.34
C ASN A 104 -10.84 2.84 -5.22
N MET A 105 -9.83 3.69 -5.29
CA MET A 105 -9.44 4.62 -4.22
C MET A 105 -10.60 5.47 -3.68
N GLY A 106 -11.46 6.01 -4.55
CA GLY A 106 -12.61 6.80 -4.12
C GLY A 106 -13.62 6.01 -3.29
N THR A 107 -13.92 4.78 -3.71
CA THR A 107 -14.81 3.86 -2.97
C THR A 107 -14.18 3.42 -1.65
N HIS A 108 -12.89 3.06 -1.66
CA HIS A 108 -12.19 2.66 -0.45
C HIS A 108 -12.14 3.78 0.59
N ARG A 109 -11.87 5.02 0.16
CA ARG A 109 -11.81 6.17 1.07
C ARG A 109 -13.14 6.42 1.77
N ALA A 110 -14.24 6.31 1.04
CA ALA A 110 -15.58 6.45 1.62
C ALA A 110 -15.94 5.28 2.55
N ALA A 111 -15.66 4.04 2.13
CA ALA A 111 -16.02 2.83 2.85
C ALA A 111 -15.14 2.58 4.10
N LEU A 112 -13.89 3.03 4.07
CA LEU A 112 -12.86 2.78 5.08
C LEU A 112 -12.31 4.09 5.67
N SER A 113 -13.16 5.12 5.83
CA SER A 113 -12.76 6.48 6.20
C SER A 113 -11.87 6.54 7.44
N GLN A 114 -12.17 5.75 8.48
CA GLN A 114 -11.37 5.70 9.70
C GLN A 114 -9.92 5.26 9.44
N LEU A 115 -9.69 4.33 8.52
CA LEU A 115 -8.32 3.90 8.19
C LEU A 115 -7.54 5.02 7.48
N PHE A 116 -8.20 5.82 6.68
CA PHE A 116 -7.57 6.99 6.05
C PHE A 116 -7.31 8.10 7.05
N GLU A 117 -8.23 8.36 7.99
CA GLU A 117 -8.03 9.29 9.12
C GLU A 117 -6.86 8.83 10.00
N ASP A 118 -6.77 7.55 10.33
CA ASP A 118 -5.65 6.98 11.09
C ASP A 118 -4.30 7.21 10.39
N ALA A 119 -4.31 7.25 9.07
CA ALA A 119 -3.11 7.37 8.24
C ALA A 119 -2.68 8.83 7.97
N GLU A 120 -3.48 9.84 8.35
CA GLU A 120 -3.23 11.25 7.99
C GLU A 120 -1.90 11.81 8.49
N HIS A 121 -1.39 11.31 9.61
CA HIS A 121 -0.20 11.88 10.25
C HIS A 121 0.91 10.83 10.40
N ILE A 122 1.66 10.61 9.33
CA ILE A 122 2.91 9.87 9.45
C ILE A 122 4.00 10.83 9.93
N ASN A 123 4.70 10.48 11.00
CA ASN A 123 5.77 11.31 11.57
C ASN A 123 7.08 11.17 10.74
N ILE A 124 7.01 11.56 9.50
CA ILE A 124 8.18 11.85 8.68
C ILE A 124 8.21 13.36 8.61
N ARG A 125 9.29 13.99 9.05
CA ARG A 125 9.49 15.45 9.06
C ARG A 125 8.52 16.18 8.13
N ASP A 126 7.68 17.05 8.66
CA ASP A 126 6.60 17.76 7.95
C ASP A 126 7.05 18.41 6.63
N GLU A 127 8.36 18.64 6.49
CA GLU A 127 9.03 19.22 5.32
C GLU A 127 9.03 18.30 4.09
N TYR A 128 8.89 16.96 4.27
CA TYR A 128 9.00 16.00 3.15
C TYR A 128 7.73 15.90 2.33
N PHE A 129 6.62 16.23 2.92
CA PHE A 129 5.32 16.03 2.30
C PHE A 129 4.35 17.16 2.70
N GLU A 130 3.91 17.92 1.72
CA GLU A 130 2.58 18.48 1.78
C GLU A 130 1.63 17.29 1.59
N PHE A 131 1.15 16.73 2.68
CA PHE A 131 0.12 15.72 2.60
C PHE A 131 -1.22 16.34 2.24
N PRO A 132 -1.67 16.25 0.99
CA PRO A 132 -3.05 15.97 0.81
C PRO A 132 -3.22 14.50 1.18
N ALA A 133 -4.17 14.17 1.99
CA ALA A 133 -4.51 12.83 2.45
C ALA A 133 -4.93 11.86 1.31
N GLU A 134 -4.15 11.73 0.25
CA GLU A 134 -4.49 10.97 -0.95
C GLU A 134 -3.71 9.65 -1.08
N GLY A 135 -3.34 9.07 0.04
CA GLY A 135 -2.77 7.73 0.06
C GLY A 135 -3.75 6.67 -0.47
N SER A 136 -3.20 5.61 -1.03
CA SER A 136 -3.95 4.43 -1.47
C SER A 136 -3.68 3.26 -0.54
N LEU A 137 -4.71 2.49 -0.24
CA LEU A 137 -4.60 1.29 0.59
C LEU A 137 -4.49 0.05 -0.30
N TRP A 138 -3.45 -0.75 -0.04
CA TRP A 138 -3.18 -1.98 -0.77
C TRP A 138 -3.13 -3.15 0.20
N ILE A 139 -4.03 -4.14 0.04
CA ILE A 139 -4.09 -5.32 0.90
C ILE A 139 -4.21 -6.56 0.02
N GLY A 140 -3.30 -7.51 0.24
CA GLY A 140 -3.32 -8.77 -0.49
C GLY A 140 -2.63 -9.90 0.26
N PRO A 141 -2.85 -11.15 -0.15
CA PRO A 141 -2.20 -12.29 0.45
C PRO A 141 -0.69 -12.32 0.16
N LYS A 142 0.03 -13.15 0.86
CA LYS A 142 1.40 -13.52 0.49
C LYS A 142 1.40 -14.03 -0.95
N GLY A 143 2.38 -13.65 -1.75
CA GLY A 143 2.49 -14.04 -3.16
C GLY A 143 1.85 -13.07 -4.15
N THR A 144 1.14 -12.04 -3.68
CA THR A 144 0.61 -10.99 -4.55
C THR A 144 1.71 -10.29 -5.33
N ILE A 145 1.51 -10.14 -6.64
CA ILE A 145 2.45 -9.53 -7.57
C ILE A 145 1.83 -8.27 -8.18
N THR A 146 2.57 -7.17 -8.12
CA THR A 146 2.34 -6.00 -8.98
C THR A 146 3.41 -6.06 -10.07
N PRO A 147 3.03 -6.21 -11.36
CA PRO A 147 3.98 -6.32 -12.47
C PRO A 147 4.83 -5.07 -12.64
N LEU A 148 5.89 -5.18 -13.44
CA LEU A 148 6.74 -4.04 -13.79
C LEU A 148 5.92 -2.93 -14.44
N HIS A 149 5.97 -1.75 -13.87
CA HIS A 149 5.32 -0.54 -14.34
C HIS A 149 6.14 0.69 -13.92
N PHE A 150 5.70 1.85 -14.34
CA PHE A 150 6.20 3.12 -13.83
C PHE A 150 5.01 4.02 -13.47
N ASP A 151 5.21 4.85 -12.47
CA ASP A 151 4.27 5.91 -12.09
C ASP A 151 4.79 7.27 -12.58
N MET A 152 3.89 8.17 -12.91
CA MET A 152 4.22 9.52 -13.40
C MET A 152 4.71 10.45 -12.28
N ILE A 153 4.61 10.02 -11.04
CA ILE A 153 4.96 10.78 -9.84
C ILE A 153 5.87 9.95 -8.93
N ASN A 154 6.57 10.62 -8.02
CA ASN A 154 7.31 9.93 -6.96
C ASN A 154 6.33 9.26 -6.00
N ASN A 155 6.58 7.99 -5.67
CA ASN A 155 5.78 7.23 -4.73
C ASN A 155 6.47 7.12 -3.38
N PHE A 156 5.67 7.31 -2.34
CA PHE A 156 6.04 7.00 -0.98
C PHE A 156 5.30 5.75 -0.52
N PHE A 157 6.04 4.67 -0.28
CA PHE A 157 5.48 3.36 -0.01
C PHE A 157 5.68 2.98 1.45
N CYS A 158 4.60 2.84 2.22
CA CYS A 158 4.60 2.45 3.62
C CYS A 158 4.17 0.99 3.77
N GLN A 159 5.09 0.09 4.10
CA GLN A 159 4.77 -1.31 4.38
C GLN A 159 4.40 -1.49 5.85
N ILE A 160 3.11 -1.52 6.16
CA ILE A 160 2.59 -1.58 7.53
C ILE A 160 2.65 -3.00 8.09
N ARG A 161 2.23 -3.99 7.31
CA ARG A 161 2.22 -5.40 7.69
C ARG A 161 2.85 -6.26 6.60
N GLY A 162 3.57 -7.32 7.02
CA GLY A 162 4.24 -8.22 6.10
C GLY A 162 5.50 -7.63 5.45
N SER A 163 5.83 -8.10 4.26
CA SER A 163 7.00 -7.62 3.51
C SER A 163 6.74 -7.59 2.01
N LYS A 164 7.33 -6.63 1.32
CA LYS A 164 7.37 -6.58 -0.15
C LYS A 164 8.79 -6.60 -0.68
N ARG A 165 8.96 -7.29 -1.80
CA ARG A 165 10.21 -7.25 -2.56
C ARG A 165 9.98 -6.40 -3.81
N VAL A 166 10.78 -5.37 -3.97
CA VAL A 166 10.81 -4.51 -5.17
C VAL A 166 12.06 -4.88 -5.96
N ARG A 167 11.96 -4.95 -7.27
CA ARG A 167 13.07 -5.28 -8.19
C ARG A 167 13.16 -4.26 -9.30
#